data_1b96ffd31e665a2d1ec647550cc45fa2
#
_entry.id   1b96ffd31e665a2d1ec647550cc45fa2
#
_cell.length_a   1.000
_cell.length_b   1.000
_cell.length_c   1.000
_cell.angle_alpha   90.00
_cell.angle_beta   90.00
_cell.angle_gamma   90.00
#
_symmetry.space_group_name_H-M   'P 1'
#
loop_
_entity.id
_entity.type
_entity.pdbx_description
1 polymer ?
#
loop_
_entity_poly.entity_id
_entity_poly.type
_entity_poly.pdbx_seq_one_letter_code
_entity_poly.pdbx_strand_id
1 'polypeptide(L)'
;FLGLAWARLGLRFAVKTLITTAAVSGLVALLPGWLELGRIEPALAAILFGLLFGIAALAAIRHGGSFGGLSVLWIELQDRTGFRAGHSQLISDAVIFALAALILPWDKLVYSALGAAVFALFIAVNHRRDRYVAA
;
A
#
# COMPACT_ATOMS: atom_id res chain seq x y z
N PHE A 1 -8.26 11.07 -5.97
CA PHE A 1 -7.29 10.11 -6.51
C PHE A 1 -7.83 9.35 -7.71
N LEU A 2 -9.05 8.77 -7.65
CA LEU A 2 -9.64 8.03 -8.78
C LEU A 2 -9.81 8.89 -10.04
N GLY A 3 -10.20 10.16 -9.90
CA GLY A 3 -10.29 11.08 -11.03
C GLY A 3 -8.94 11.34 -11.69
N LEU A 4 -7.88 11.48 -10.89
CA LEU A 4 -6.51 11.61 -11.39
C LEU A 4 -6.03 10.31 -12.07
N ALA A 5 -6.33 9.17 -11.47
CA ALA A 5 -6.02 7.86 -12.03
C ALA A 5 -6.70 7.67 -13.39
N TRP A 6 -7.98 8.03 -13.50
CA TRP A 6 -8.70 7.98 -14.77
C TRP A 6 -8.09 8.92 -15.82
N ALA A 7 -7.88 10.19 -15.46
CA ALA A 7 -7.41 11.20 -16.40
C ALA A 7 -5.97 10.94 -16.91
N ARG A 8 -5.13 10.25 -16.11
CA ARG A 8 -3.71 10.09 -16.40
C ARG A 8 -3.28 8.65 -16.72
N LEU A 9 -3.81 7.68 -16.00
CA LEU A 9 -3.44 6.27 -16.15
C LEU A 9 -4.51 5.46 -16.92
N GLY A 10 -5.59 6.10 -17.30
CA GLY A 10 -6.66 5.52 -18.11
C GLY A 10 -7.75 4.82 -17.33
N LEU A 11 -8.88 4.59 -18.02
CA LEU A 11 -10.08 4.01 -17.44
C LEU A 11 -9.86 2.59 -16.87
N ARG A 12 -9.09 1.76 -17.58
CA ARG A 12 -8.82 0.38 -17.15
C ARG A 12 -8.10 0.33 -15.80
N PHE A 13 -7.10 1.19 -15.62
CA PHE A 13 -6.38 1.29 -14.34
C PHE A 13 -7.29 1.80 -13.23
N ALA A 14 -8.08 2.85 -13.49
CA ALA A 14 -9.01 3.44 -12.52
C ALA A 14 -10.07 2.42 -12.06
N VAL A 15 -10.66 1.65 -12.99
CA VAL A 15 -11.64 0.61 -12.68
C VAL A 15 -11.02 -0.52 -11.86
N LYS A 16 -9.86 -1.02 -12.23
CA LYS A 16 -9.15 -2.05 -11.45
C LYS A 16 -8.82 -1.57 -10.04
N THR A 17 -8.33 -0.35 -9.91
CA THR A 17 -8.04 0.26 -8.62
C THR A 17 -9.31 0.40 -7.77
N LEU A 18 -10.42 0.84 -8.36
CA LEU A 18 -11.71 0.94 -7.67
C LEU A 18 -12.19 -0.43 -7.17
N ILE A 19 -12.16 -1.44 -8.03
CA ILE A 19 -12.56 -2.82 -7.66
C ILE A 19 -11.67 -3.34 -6.53
N THR A 20 -10.36 -3.19 -6.64
CA THR A 20 -9.40 -3.64 -5.62
C THR A 20 -9.66 -2.96 -4.28
N THR A 21 -9.82 -1.63 -4.29
CA THR A 21 -10.09 -0.86 -3.07
C THR A 21 -11.43 -1.24 -2.45
N ALA A 22 -12.49 -1.38 -3.25
CA ALA A 22 -13.81 -1.78 -2.77
C ALA A 22 -13.80 -3.20 -2.18
N ALA A 23 -13.11 -4.14 -2.84
CA ALA A 23 -12.98 -5.51 -2.35
C ALA A 23 -12.23 -5.56 -1.01
N VAL A 24 -11.11 -4.85 -0.87
CA VAL A 24 -10.36 -4.78 0.39
C VAL A 24 -11.21 -4.14 1.49
N SER A 25 -11.86 -3.01 1.21
CA SER A 25 -12.72 -2.34 2.19
C SER A 25 -13.89 -3.22 2.64
N GLY A 26 -14.52 -3.92 1.69
CA GLY A 26 -15.59 -4.87 1.99
C GLY A 26 -15.12 -6.05 2.84
N LEU A 27 -13.98 -6.65 2.51
CA LEU A 27 -13.40 -7.74 3.30
C LEU A 27 -13.04 -7.28 4.71
N VAL A 28 -12.41 -6.12 4.88
CA VAL A 28 -12.07 -5.56 6.19
C VAL A 28 -13.33 -5.33 7.04
N ALA A 29 -14.42 -4.90 6.42
CA ALA A 29 -15.69 -4.69 7.12
C ALA A 29 -16.38 -6.01 7.53
N LEU A 30 -16.28 -7.06 6.71
CA LEU A 30 -16.96 -8.34 6.91
C LEU A 30 -16.16 -9.34 7.76
N LEU A 31 -14.82 -9.30 7.67
CA LEU A 31 -13.92 -10.24 8.35
C LEU A 31 -14.18 -10.35 9.85
N PRO A 32 -14.42 -9.29 10.63
CA PRO A 32 -14.68 -9.40 12.06
C PRO A 32 -15.94 -10.21 12.41
N GLY A 33 -16.92 -10.27 11.50
CA GLY A 33 -18.12 -11.08 11.68
C GLY A 33 -17.94 -12.57 11.34
N TRP A 34 -16.86 -12.90 10.63
CA TRP A 34 -16.59 -14.28 10.17
C TRP A 34 -15.40 -14.93 10.87
N LEU A 35 -14.53 -14.11 11.44
CA LEU A 35 -13.27 -14.56 12.01
C LEU A 35 -13.08 -13.99 13.40
N GLU A 36 -13.28 -14.82 14.43
CA GLU A 36 -12.90 -14.50 15.79
C GLU A 36 -11.41 -14.79 15.97
N LEU A 37 -10.58 -13.78 15.75
CA LEU A 37 -9.17 -13.85 16.07
C LEU A 37 -9.02 -13.67 17.59
N GLY A 38 -8.49 -14.67 18.27
CA GLY A 38 -8.04 -14.55 19.63
C GLY A 38 -6.97 -13.46 19.78
N ARG A 39 -6.39 -13.33 20.97
CA ARG A 39 -5.34 -12.34 21.23
C ARG A 39 -4.09 -12.66 20.40
N ILE A 40 -3.78 -11.83 19.40
CA ILE A 40 -2.56 -11.92 18.61
C ILE A 40 -1.51 -11.00 19.23
N GLU A 41 -0.30 -11.51 19.36
CA GLU A 41 0.83 -10.70 19.80
C GLU A 41 1.09 -9.56 18.79
N PRO A 42 1.23 -8.29 19.24
CA PRO A 42 1.27 -7.13 18.34
C PRO A 42 2.40 -7.15 17.31
N ALA A 43 3.58 -7.64 17.66
CA ALA A 43 4.69 -7.75 16.71
C ALA A 43 4.38 -8.77 15.60
N LEU A 44 3.78 -9.91 15.96
CA LEU A 44 3.35 -10.91 14.99
C LEU A 44 2.27 -10.35 14.05
N ALA A 45 1.28 -9.62 14.61
CA ALA A 45 0.26 -8.96 13.82
C ALA A 45 0.86 -7.96 12.81
N ALA A 46 1.84 -7.17 13.23
CA ALA A 46 2.55 -6.22 12.36
C ALA A 46 3.31 -6.93 11.23
N ILE A 47 4.00 -8.03 11.54
CA ILE A 47 4.73 -8.82 10.54
C ILE A 47 3.77 -9.45 9.53
N LEU A 48 2.70 -10.09 10.01
CA LEU A 48 1.67 -10.70 9.16
C LEU A 48 1.01 -9.65 8.27
N PHE A 49 0.67 -8.49 8.81
CA PHE A 49 0.15 -7.37 8.03
C PHE A 49 1.11 -6.99 6.90
N GLY A 50 2.39 -6.76 7.20
CA GLY A 50 3.39 -6.35 6.20
C GLY A 50 3.55 -7.37 5.08
N LEU A 51 3.57 -8.68 5.42
CA LEU A 51 3.69 -9.76 4.43
C LEU A 51 2.42 -9.88 3.57
N LEU A 52 1.24 -9.99 4.20
CA LEU A 52 -0.02 -10.18 3.48
C LEU A 52 -0.36 -8.97 2.60
N PHE A 53 -0.17 -7.77 3.14
CA PHE A 53 -0.36 -6.55 2.39
C PHE A 53 0.65 -6.42 1.24
N GLY A 54 1.90 -6.85 1.45
CA GLY A 54 2.93 -6.90 0.43
C GLY A 54 2.58 -7.84 -0.73
N ILE A 55 2.07 -9.04 -0.42
CA ILE A 55 1.59 -9.99 -1.44
C ILE A 55 0.44 -9.37 -2.24
N ALA A 56 -0.54 -8.81 -1.55
CA ALA A 56 -1.70 -8.20 -2.19
C ALA A 56 -1.32 -6.99 -3.07
N ALA A 57 -0.43 -6.12 -2.57
CA ALA A 57 0.07 -4.97 -3.32
C ALA A 57 0.83 -5.39 -4.58
N LEU A 58 1.69 -6.40 -4.46
CA LEU A 58 2.43 -6.93 -5.62
C LEU A 58 1.49 -7.54 -6.65
N ALA A 59 0.45 -8.26 -6.21
CA ALA A 59 -0.59 -8.80 -7.11
C ALA A 59 -1.34 -7.67 -7.83
N ALA A 60 -1.77 -6.62 -7.11
CA ALA A 60 -2.44 -5.47 -7.71
C ALA A 60 -1.56 -4.79 -8.77
N ILE A 61 -0.30 -4.53 -8.46
CA ILE A 61 0.67 -3.90 -9.38
C ILE A 61 0.85 -4.77 -10.65
N ARG A 62 1.02 -6.08 -10.49
CA ARG A 62 1.17 -7.02 -11.62
C ARG A 62 -0.03 -7.05 -12.55
N HIS A 63 -1.22 -6.81 -12.03
CA HIS A 63 -2.45 -6.75 -12.84
C HIS A 63 -2.78 -5.34 -13.34
N GLY A 64 -1.86 -4.39 -13.21
CA GLY A 64 -2.03 -3.01 -13.66
C GLY A 64 -3.10 -2.26 -12.88
N GLY A 65 -3.18 -2.51 -11.58
CA GLY A 65 -4.02 -1.79 -10.62
C GLY A 65 -3.20 -1.27 -9.44
N SER A 66 -3.89 -0.62 -8.51
CA SER A 66 -3.32 -0.11 -7.27
C SER A 66 -4.37 -0.21 -6.16
N PHE A 67 -3.95 -0.13 -4.90
CA PHE A 67 -4.87 0.10 -3.78
C PHE A 67 -5.35 1.56 -3.69
N GLY A 68 -4.99 2.41 -4.65
CA GLY A 68 -5.32 3.82 -4.65
C GLY A 68 -4.41 4.65 -3.73
N GLY A 69 -4.91 5.79 -3.27
CA GLY A 69 -4.18 6.68 -2.37
C GLY A 69 -3.08 7.48 -3.07
N LEU A 70 -2.02 7.80 -2.32
CA LEU A 70 -0.92 8.64 -2.77
C LEU A 70 -0.06 8.02 -3.87
N SER A 71 -0.08 6.69 -4.04
CA SER A 71 0.74 5.99 -5.05
C SER A 71 0.46 6.48 -6.47
N VAL A 72 -0.80 6.79 -6.79
CA VAL A 72 -1.18 7.36 -8.09
C VAL A 72 -0.53 8.73 -8.30
N LEU A 73 -0.50 9.55 -7.26
CA LEU A 73 0.12 10.88 -7.29
C LEU A 73 1.64 10.79 -7.52
N TRP A 74 2.30 9.82 -6.88
CA TRP A 74 3.75 9.64 -7.01
C TRP A 74 4.15 9.12 -8.39
N ILE A 75 3.33 8.28 -9.01
CA ILE A 75 3.54 7.85 -10.40
C ILE A 75 3.44 9.06 -11.33
N GLU A 76 2.40 9.87 -11.20
CA GLU A 76 2.22 11.09 -12.00
C GLU A 76 3.37 12.08 -11.78
N LEU A 77 3.83 12.26 -10.53
CA LEU A 77 4.97 13.13 -10.23
C LEU A 77 6.26 12.61 -10.89
N GLN A 78 6.48 11.30 -10.85
CA GLN A 78 7.63 10.68 -11.51
C GLN A 78 7.59 10.90 -13.02
N ASP A 79 6.43 10.74 -13.65
CA ASP A 79 6.28 10.91 -15.10
C ASP A 79 6.51 12.36 -15.55
N ARG A 80 6.15 13.34 -14.69
CA ARG A 80 6.34 14.77 -15.00
C ARG A 80 7.72 15.29 -14.69
N THR A 81 8.33 14.85 -13.61
CA THR A 81 9.55 15.46 -13.07
C THR A 81 10.78 14.55 -13.17
N GLY A 82 10.59 13.26 -13.45
CA GLY A 82 11.64 12.25 -13.36
C GLY A 82 12.02 11.87 -11.91
N PHE A 83 11.41 12.50 -10.89
CA PHE A 83 11.67 12.17 -9.50
C PHE A 83 11.04 10.83 -9.15
N ARG A 84 11.84 9.89 -8.69
CA ARG A 84 11.41 8.50 -8.48
C ARG A 84 10.25 8.40 -7.49
N ALA A 85 9.15 7.76 -7.91
CA ALA A 85 7.95 7.56 -7.08
C ALA A 85 8.26 6.92 -5.71
N GLY A 86 9.26 6.01 -5.64
CA GLY A 86 9.70 5.42 -4.38
C GLY A 86 10.28 6.43 -3.38
N HIS A 87 10.99 7.46 -3.83
CA HIS A 87 11.46 8.53 -2.94
C HIS A 87 10.31 9.39 -2.45
N SER A 88 9.37 9.73 -3.33
CA SER A 88 8.15 10.47 -2.96
C SER A 88 7.33 9.70 -1.92
N GLN A 89 7.22 8.37 -2.09
CA GLN A 89 6.55 7.50 -1.13
C GLN A 89 7.25 7.53 0.24
N LEU A 90 8.58 7.35 0.27
CA LEU A 90 9.35 7.38 1.53
C LEU A 90 9.22 8.72 2.26
N ILE A 91 9.25 9.84 1.54
CA ILE A 91 9.07 11.17 2.14
C ILE A 91 7.68 11.29 2.73
N SER A 92 6.65 10.84 2.02
CA SER A 92 5.27 10.87 2.52
C SER A 92 5.09 10.00 3.75
N ASP A 93 5.64 8.80 3.72
CA ASP A 93 5.57 7.88 4.85
C ASP A 93 6.29 8.48 6.07
N ALA A 94 7.46 9.10 5.88
CA ALA A 94 8.18 9.78 6.95
C ALA A 94 7.35 10.94 7.56
N VAL A 95 6.68 11.74 6.72
CA VAL A 95 5.80 12.82 7.19
C VAL A 95 4.60 12.25 7.95
N ILE A 96 3.96 11.20 7.41
CA ILE A 96 2.83 10.55 8.07
C ILE A 96 3.24 9.98 9.43
N PHE A 97 4.39 9.28 9.51
CA PHE A 97 4.90 8.75 10.78
C PHE A 97 5.26 9.87 11.78
N ALA A 98 5.84 10.96 11.31
CA ALA A 98 6.13 12.12 12.16
C ALA A 98 4.86 12.74 12.75
N LEU A 99 3.82 12.90 11.94
CA LEU A 99 2.52 13.39 12.41
C LEU A 99 1.84 12.38 13.33
N ALA A 100 1.90 11.10 13.01
CA ALA A 100 1.35 10.03 13.84
C ALA A 100 2.03 9.98 15.22
N ALA A 101 3.32 10.25 15.30
CA ALA A 101 4.07 10.29 16.57
C ALA A 101 3.58 11.39 17.54
N LEU A 102 2.90 12.43 17.05
CA LEU A 102 2.31 13.48 17.87
C LEU A 102 0.96 13.05 18.49
N ILE A 103 0.32 12.04 17.94
CA ILE A 103 -1.07 11.67 18.27
C ILE A 103 -1.16 10.26 18.85
N LEU A 104 -0.34 9.34 18.34
CA LEU A 104 -0.41 7.92 18.70
C LEU A 104 0.55 7.57 19.85
N PRO A 105 0.17 6.63 20.72
CA PRO A 105 1.09 6.02 21.69
C PRO A 105 2.30 5.37 20.99
N TRP A 106 3.46 5.47 21.62
CA TRP A 106 4.73 4.99 21.05
C TRP A 106 4.75 3.48 20.73
N ASP A 107 4.06 2.67 21.54
CA ASP A 107 3.92 1.24 21.30
C ASP A 107 3.22 0.96 19.96
N LYS A 108 2.13 1.65 19.66
CA LYS A 108 1.42 1.52 18.38
C LYS A 108 2.27 2.01 17.21
N LEU A 109 3.01 3.09 17.41
CA LEU A 109 3.90 3.63 16.37
C LEU A 109 5.01 2.65 16.01
N VAL A 110 5.62 1.98 17.01
CA VAL A 110 6.69 0.99 16.79
C VAL A 110 6.16 -0.20 15.99
N TYR A 111 5.00 -0.75 16.34
CA TYR A 111 4.41 -1.87 15.58
C TYR A 111 3.95 -1.46 14.18
N SER A 112 3.45 -0.24 14.01
CA SER A 112 3.11 0.29 12.68
C SER A 112 4.37 0.45 11.81
N ALA A 113 5.45 0.95 12.37
CA ALA A 113 6.74 1.06 11.69
C ALA A 113 7.32 -0.31 11.32
N LEU A 114 7.19 -1.31 12.20
CA LEU A 114 7.59 -2.69 11.93
C LEU A 114 6.80 -3.26 10.73
N GLY A 115 5.48 -3.12 10.73
CA GLY A 115 4.64 -3.57 9.62
C GLY A 115 4.97 -2.89 8.29
N ALA A 116 5.20 -1.57 8.32
CA ALA A 116 5.62 -0.81 7.15
C ALA A 116 7.01 -1.23 6.64
N ALA A 117 7.95 -1.51 7.53
CA ALA A 117 9.29 -1.99 7.17
C ALA A 117 9.24 -3.38 6.52
N VAL A 118 8.45 -4.31 7.08
CA VAL A 118 8.25 -5.65 6.50
C VAL A 118 7.60 -5.53 5.11
N PHE A 119 6.57 -4.71 4.96
CA PHE A 119 5.93 -4.42 3.67
C PHE A 119 6.94 -3.89 2.66
N ALA A 120 7.69 -2.85 3.02
CA ALA A 120 8.67 -2.23 2.13
C ALA A 120 9.77 -3.21 1.71
N LEU A 121 10.27 -4.02 2.63
CA LEU A 121 11.25 -5.07 2.36
C LEU A 121 10.68 -6.13 1.41
N PHE A 122 9.43 -6.58 1.66
CA PHE A 122 8.78 -7.55 0.80
C PHE A 122 8.66 -7.04 -0.64
N ILE A 123 8.23 -5.79 -0.83
CA ILE A 123 8.13 -5.17 -2.16
C ILE A 123 9.53 -5.01 -2.77
N ALA A 124 10.52 -4.53 -2.02
CA ALA A 124 11.88 -4.32 -2.53
C ALA A 124 12.51 -5.61 -3.07
N VAL A 125 12.29 -6.73 -2.39
CA VAL A 125 12.84 -8.04 -2.81
C VAL A 125 12.07 -8.63 -4.00
N ASN A 126 10.75 -8.46 -4.03
CA ASN A 126 9.87 -9.17 -4.99
C ASN A 126 9.50 -8.32 -6.21
N HIS A 127 9.56 -6.99 -6.13
CA HIS A 127 9.24 -6.11 -7.24
C HIS A 127 10.48 -5.82 -8.08
N ARG A 128 10.76 -6.69 -9.05
CA ARG A 128 11.81 -6.46 -10.06
C ARG A 128 11.19 -5.95 -11.35
N ARG A 129 11.59 -4.74 -11.76
CA ARG A 129 11.10 -4.06 -12.98
C ARG A 129 11.33 -4.86 -14.28
N ASP A 130 12.38 -5.64 -14.31
CA ASP A 130 12.81 -6.45 -15.46
C ASP A 130 11.97 -7.72 -15.69
N ARG A 131 11.14 -8.10 -14.75
CA ARG A 131 10.31 -9.32 -14.84
C ARG A 131 8.85 -9.08 -15.20
N TYR A 132 8.38 -7.84 -15.24
CA TYR A 132 6.94 -7.53 -15.35
C TYR A 132 6.68 -6.35 -16.29
N VAL A 133 7.13 -6.46 -17.53
CA VAL A 133 6.55 -5.68 -18.60
C VAL A 133 5.35 -6.48 -19.11
N ALA A 134 4.18 -6.18 -18.58
CA ALA A 134 2.95 -6.65 -19.20
C ALA A 134 2.81 -5.92 -20.53
N ALA A 135 2.97 -6.66 -21.64
CA ALA A 135 2.68 -6.19 -22.97
C ALA A 135 1.18 -5.84 -23.09
#